data_dd953ca0e7724b069290281510f4af7c
#
_entry.id   dd953ca0e7724b069290281510f4af7c
#
_cell.length_a   1.000
_cell.length_b   1.000
_cell.length_c   1.000
_cell.angle_alpha   90.00
_cell.angle_beta   90.00
_cell.angle_gamma   90.00
#
_symmetry.space_group_name_H-M   'P 1'
#
loop_
_entity.id
_entity.type
_entity.pdbx_description
1 polymer ?
#
loop_
_entity_poly.entity_id
_entity_poly.type
_entity_poly.pdbx_seq_one_letter_code
_entity_poly.pdbx_strand_id
1 'polypeptide(L)'
;MKNVECLLSGIKVVERKGAVVTEVSGVESDSRQVKKDNLFVAVRGASVDGHDFIGQAIAQGAVVVVCEEFPEKSEPQVLYVKVEDSAVAFGLLAAAWYG
;
A
#
# COMPACT_ATOMS: atom_id res chain seq x y z
N MET A 1 12.82 8.46 4.84
CA MET A 1 11.62 7.74 5.32
C MET A 1 10.54 8.75 5.70
N LYS A 2 9.29 8.43 5.41
CA LYS A 2 8.16 9.27 5.83
C LYS A 2 7.23 8.49 6.73
N ASN A 3 6.56 9.21 7.62
CA ASN A 3 5.66 8.65 8.62
C ASN A 3 4.37 8.13 7.96
N VAL A 4 4.02 6.88 8.27
CA VAL A 4 2.84 6.22 7.71
C VAL A 4 1.55 6.93 8.11
N GLU A 5 1.41 7.33 9.37
CA GLU A 5 0.18 8.00 9.82
C GLU A 5 -0.04 9.33 9.11
N CYS A 6 1.03 10.06 8.84
CA CYS A 6 0.93 11.32 8.07
C CYS A 6 0.47 11.05 6.64
N LEU A 7 0.99 9.99 6.01
CA LEU A 7 0.56 9.62 4.66
C LEU A 7 -0.90 9.17 4.65
N LEU A 8 -1.29 8.32 5.60
CA LEU A 8 -2.65 7.78 5.67
C LEU A 8 -3.68 8.84 6.06
N SER A 9 -3.27 9.92 6.71
CA SER A 9 -4.20 10.99 7.10
C SER A 9 -4.84 11.70 5.91
N GLY A 10 -4.22 11.61 4.73
CA GLY A 10 -4.73 12.22 3.51
C GLY A 10 -5.69 11.35 2.73
N ILE A 11 -5.93 10.12 3.16
CA ILE A 11 -6.84 9.20 2.46
C ILE A 11 -7.92 8.70 3.42
N LYS A 12 -9.01 8.19 2.83
CA LYS A 12 -10.10 7.62 3.61
C LYS A 12 -9.83 6.13 3.85
N VAL A 13 -9.44 5.79 5.07
CA VAL A 13 -9.18 4.40 5.45
C VAL A 13 -10.49 3.77 5.93
N VAL A 14 -10.85 2.64 5.31
CA VAL A 14 -12.04 1.87 5.71
C VAL A 14 -11.73 0.96 6.88
N GLU A 15 -10.60 0.27 6.81
CA GLU A 15 -10.19 -0.70 7.82
C GLU A 15 -8.69 -0.92 7.71
N ARG A 16 -8.05 -1.27 8.81
CA ARG A 16 -6.64 -1.68 8.79
C ARG A 16 -6.46 -2.92 9.64
N LYS A 17 -5.48 -3.75 9.30
CA LYS A 17 -5.11 -4.92 10.09
C LYS A 17 -3.65 -5.25 9.90
N GLY A 18 -3.09 -6.03 10.80
CA GLY A 18 -1.72 -6.52 10.72
C GLY A 18 -0.76 -5.73 11.58
N ALA A 19 0.46 -5.59 11.10
CA ALA A 19 1.56 -5.01 11.85
C ALA A 19 1.39 -3.50 12.08
N VAL A 20 2.10 -2.99 13.08
CA VAL A 20 2.29 -1.55 13.26
C VAL A 20 3.55 -1.17 12.51
N VAL A 21 3.42 -0.31 11.51
CA VAL A 21 4.54 0.19 10.71
C VAL A 21 4.55 1.70 10.82
N THR A 22 5.67 2.27 11.27
CA THR A 22 5.76 3.70 11.56
C THR A 22 6.24 4.53 10.37
N GLU A 23 7.13 3.98 9.54
CA GLU A 23 7.71 4.71 8.42
C GLU A 23 7.86 3.84 7.19
N VAL A 24 7.81 4.46 6.01
CA VAL A 24 8.06 3.80 4.73
C VAL A 24 9.06 4.60 3.92
N SER A 25 9.74 3.92 2.99
CA SER A 25 10.79 4.50 2.15
C SER A 25 10.30 5.00 0.80
N GLY A 26 9.07 4.71 0.43
CA GLY A 26 8.49 5.13 -0.84
C GLY A 26 7.09 4.62 -1.02
N VAL A 27 6.42 5.12 -2.05
CA VAL A 27 5.06 4.73 -2.42
C VAL A 27 5.11 4.20 -3.86
N GLU A 28 4.63 2.98 -4.07
CA GLU A 28 4.64 2.34 -5.38
C GLU A 28 3.31 1.66 -5.70
N SER A 29 2.92 1.67 -6.96
CA SER A 29 1.78 0.90 -7.46
C SER A 29 2.19 -0.20 -8.44
N ASP A 30 3.45 -0.21 -8.87
CA ASP A 30 4.01 -1.25 -9.73
C ASP A 30 4.85 -2.19 -8.87
N SER A 31 4.40 -3.44 -8.73
CA SER A 31 5.07 -4.44 -7.88
C SER A 31 6.53 -4.66 -8.29
N ARG A 32 6.87 -4.46 -9.57
CA ARG A 32 8.23 -4.63 -10.07
C ARG A 32 9.18 -3.54 -9.59
N GLN A 33 8.64 -2.40 -9.18
CA GLN A 33 9.43 -1.26 -8.70
C GLN A 33 9.52 -1.20 -7.17
N VAL A 34 8.84 -2.11 -6.48
CA VAL A 34 8.84 -2.12 -5.02
C VAL A 34 10.24 -2.43 -4.49
N LYS A 35 10.65 -1.66 -3.49
CA LYS A 35 11.92 -1.81 -2.77
C LYS A 35 11.65 -2.02 -1.30
N LYS A 36 12.70 -2.31 -0.55
CA LYS A 36 12.61 -2.53 0.88
C LYS A 36 11.92 -1.35 1.59
N ASP A 37 11.00 -1.66 2.47
CA ASP A 37 10.25 -0.72 3.30
C ASP A 37 9.28 0.17 2.52
N ASN A 38 8.91 -0.21 1.29
CA ASN A 38 7.91 0.54 0.51
C ASN A 38 6.50 0.32 1.02
N LEU A 39 5.64 1.29 0.71
CA LEU A 39 4.19 1.16 0.75
C LEU A 39 3.74 0.83 -0.67
N PHE A 40 3.07 -0.30 -0.84
CA PHE A 40 2.53 -0.71 -2.13
C PHE A 40 1.03 -0.48 -2.18
N VAL A 41 0.56 0.16 -3.24
CA VAL A 41 -0.89 0.33 -3.46
C VAL A 41 -1.32 -0.65 -4.55
N ALA A 42 -2.20 -1.59 -4.19
CA ALA A 42 -2.80 -2.54 -5.12
C ALA A 42 -3.92 -1.82 -5.88
N VAL A 43 -3.56 -1.16 -6.99
CA VAL A 43 -4.53 -0.40 -7.77
C VAL A 43 -5.35 -1.34 -8.63
N ARG A 44 -6.68 -1.22 -8.52
CA ARG A 44 -7.61 -1.97 -9.36
C ARG A 44 -7.83 -1.21 -10.66
N GLY A 45 -7.11 -1.62 -11.72
CA GLY A 45 -7.18 -1.01 -13.03
C GLY A 45 -8.16 -1.69 -13.95
N ALA A 46 -8.33 -1.13 -15.17
CA ALA A 46 -9.27 -1.67 -16.16
C ALA A 46 -8.82 -3.01 -16.74
N SER A 47 -7.51 -3.20 -16.92
CA SER A 47 -6.97 -4.42 -17.52
C SER A 47 -6.06 -5.21 -16.60
N VAL A 48 -5.53 -4.59 -15.56
CA VAL A 48 -4.63 -5.22 -14.60
C VAL A 48 -5.10 -4.88 -13.20
N ASP A 49 -5.19 -5.88 -12.35
CA ASP A 49 -5.56 -5.69 -10.95
C ASP A 49 -4.31 -5.86 -10.08
N GLY A 50 -3.89 -4.79 -9.43
CA GLY A 50 -2.72 -4.80 -8.54
C GLY A 50 -2.85 -5.77 -7.38
N HIS A 51 -4.08 -6.19 -7.03
CA HIS A 51 -4.29 -7.18 -5.97
C HIS A 51 -3.62 -8.52 -6.30
N ASP A 52 -3.49 -8.85 -7.58
CA ASP A 52 -2.81 -10.08 -8.02
C ASP A 52 -1.30 -10.04 -7.73
N PHE A 53 -0.75 -8.88 -7.43
CA PHE A 53 0.68 -8.67 -7.25
C PHE A 53 1.07 -8.33 -5.83
N ILE A 54 0.12 -8.40 -4.87
CA ILE A 54 0.41 -8.11 -3.46
C ILE A 54 1.53 -9.02 -2.93
N GLY A 55 1.45 -10.32 -3.22
CA GLY A 55 2.48 -11.27 -2.77
C GLY A 55 3.85 -10.93 -3.32
N GLN A 56 3.95 -10.55 -4.60
CA GLN A 56 5.20 -10.16 -5.21
C GLN A 56 5.77 -8.89 -4.56
N ALA A 57 4.89 -7.91 -4.30
CA ALA A 57 5.31 -6.65 -3.67
C ALA A 57 5.89 -6.91 -2.28
N ILE A 58 5.22 -7.76 -1.49
CA ILE A 58 5.71 -8.13 -0.15
C ILE A 58 7.05 -8.85 -0.26
N ALA A 59 7.19 -9.78 -1.20
CA ALA A 59 8.45 -10.49 -1.41
C ALA A 59 9.60 -9.54 -1.75
N GLN A 60 9.32 -8.43 -2.39
CA GLN A 60 10.32 -7.42 -2.74
C GLN A 60 10.58 -6.40 -1.64
N GLY A 61 9.81 -6.42 -0.57
CA GLY A 61 10.10 -5.59 0.59
C GLY A 61 9.00 -4.64 1.04
N ALA A 62 7.80 -4.69 0.44
CA ALA A 62 6.69 -3.86 0.89
C ALA A 62 6.32 -4.21 2.33
N VAL A 63 6.14 -3.20 3.16
CA VAL A 63 5.75 -3.36 4.57
C VAL A 63 4.36 -2.82 4.86
N VAL A 64 3.80 -2.02 3.95
CA VAL A 64 2.42 -1.54 4.00
C VAL A 64 1.78 -1.84 2.66
N VAL A 65 0.58 -2.41 2.67
CA VAL A 65 -0.21 -2.68 1.47
C VAL A 65 -1.54 -1.96 1.59
N VAL A 66 -1.80 -1.05 0.66
CA VAL A 66 -3.10 -0.36 0.54
C VAL A 66 -3.89 -1.09 -0.55
N CYS A 67 -5.10 -1.52 -0.23
CA CYS A 67 -5.89 -2.39 -1.11
C CYS A 67 -7.38 -2.13 -0.96
N GLU A 68 -8.18 -2.63 -1.88
CA GLU A 68 -9.65 -2.58 -1.78
C GLU A 68 -10.20 -3.83 -1.10
N GLU A 69 -9.46 -4.94 -1.17
CA GLU A 69 -9.80 -6.20 -0.51
C GLU A 69 -8.54 -6.76 0.14
N PHE A 70 -8.67 -7.27 1.37
CA PHE A 70 -7.56 -7.93 2.02
C PHE A 70 -7.26 -9.26 1.31
N PRO A 71 -5.97 -9.62 1.14
CA PRO A 71 -5.63 -10.92 0.59
C PRO A 71 -6.03 -12.03 1.56
N GLU A 72 -6.26 -13.23 1.02
CA GLU A 72 -6.60 -14.39 1.85
C GLU A 72 -5.49 -14.72 2.83
N LYS A 73 -4.24 -14.60 2.38
CA LYS A 73 -3.06 -14.81 3.21
C LYS A 73 -2.49 -13.47 3.65
N SER A 74 -2.39 -13.28 4.95
CA SER A 74 -1.78 -12.08 5.53
C SER A 74 -0.41 -12.42 6.10
N GLU A 75 0.57 -11.55 5.83
CA GLU A 75 1.89 -11.69 6.43
C GLU A 75 1.92 -10.90 7.74
N PRO A 76 2.41 -11.49 8.85
CA PRO A 76 2.33 -10.84 10.16
C PRO A 76 3.15 -9.57 10.29
N GLN A 77 4.16 -9.38 9.43
CA GLN A 77 5.03 -8.20 9.47
C GLN A 77 4.50 -7.04 8.62
N VAL A 78 3.38 -7.22 7.92
CA VAL A 78 2.84 -6.23 6.98
C VAL A 78 1.60 -5.57 7.55
N LEU A 79 1.49 -4.26 7.39
CA LEU A 79 0.28 -3.50 7.68
C LEU A 79 -0.58 -3.46 6.42
N TYR A 80 -1.82 -3.92 6.54
CA TYR A 80 -2.81 -3.89 5.45
C TYR A 80 -3.82 -2.79 5.72
N VAL A 81 -4.05 -1.92 4.72
CA VAL A 81 -4.96 -0.78 4.81
C VAL A 81 -5.99 -0.90 3.70
N LYS A 82 -7.26 -0.98 4.08
CA LYS A 82 -8.37 -1.10 3.13
C LYS A 82 -8.94 0.27 2.79
N VAL A 83 -9.16 0.51 1.51
CA VAL A 83 -9.74 1.76 0.99
C VAL A 83 -10.87 1.42 0.00
N GLU A 84 -11.74 2.39 -0.28
CA GLU A 84 -12.82 2.19 -1.25
C GLU A 84 -12.34 2.28 -2.70
N ASP A 85 -11.42 3.21 -2.98
CA ASP A 85 -10.94 3.46 -4.34
C ASP A 85 -9.40 3.52 -4.33
N SER A 86 -8.80 2.45 -4.82
CA SER A 86 -7.35 2.30 -4.79
C SER A 86 -6.63 3.27 -5.73
N ALA A 87 -7.23 3.63 -6.85
CA ALA A 87 -6.62 4.59 -7.79
C ALA A 87 -6.57 5.99 -7.18
N VAL A 88 -7.67 6.42 -6.53
CA VAL A 88 -7.71 7.70 -5.82
C VAL A 88 -6.71 7.69 -4.67
N ALA A 89 -6.69 6.60 -3.89
CA ALA A 89 -5.74 6.48 -2.77
C ALA A 89 -4.30 6.58 -3.24
N PHE A 90 -3.96 5.93 -4.35
CA PHE A 90 -2.60 6.00 -4.88
C PHE A 90 -2.24 7.44 -5.28
N GLY A 91 -3.12 8.13 -5.98
CA GLY A 91 -2.89 9.52 -6.37
C GLY A 91 -2.62 10.43 -5.18
N LEU A 92 -3.43 10.28 -4.12
CA LEU A 92 -3.27 11.08 -2.90
C LEU A 92 -1.99 10.74 -2.15
N LEU A 93 -1.66 9.45 -2.05
CA LEU A 93 -0.43 9.00 -1.37
C LEU A 93 0.82 9.44 -2.12
N ALA A 94 0.81 9.34 -3.45
CA ALA A 94 1.94 9.80 -4.26
C ALA A 94 2.13 11.31 -4.13
N ALA A 95 1.03 12.08 -4.16
CA ALA A 95 1.09 13.53 -3.97
C ALA A 95 1.65 13.87 -2.58
N ALA A 96 1.21 13.17 -1.54
CA ALA A 96 1.73 13.38 -0.18
C ALA A 96 3.21 13.01 -0.06
N TRP A 97 3.63 12.00 -0.79
CA TRP A 97 5.05 11.58 -0.78
C TRP A 97 5.95 12.65 -1.40
N TYR A 98 5.55 13.21 -2.54
CA TYR A 98 6.34 14.20 -3.27
C TYR A 98 6.02 15.64 -2.87
N GLY A 99 4.92 15.85 -2.21
CA GLY A 99 4.49 17.16 -1.73
C GLY A 99 5.12 17.53 -0.41
#